data_abe268735159f3a0975a5732924af641
#
_entry.id   abe268735159f3a0975a5732924af641
#
_cell.length_a   1.000
_cell.length_b   1.000
_cell.length_c   1.000
_cell.angle_alpha   90.00
_cell.angle_beta   90.00
_cell.angle_gamma   90.00
#
_symmetry.space_group_name_H-M   'P 1'
#
loop_
_entity.id
_entity.type
_entity.pdbx_description
1 polymer ?
#
loop_
_entity_poly.entity_id
_entity_poly.type
_entity_poly.pdbx_seq_one_letter_code
_entity_poly.pdbx_strand_id
1 'polypeptide(L)'
;MNTFTRVLFAAAAMLLGACYPESKNPIAPSSMNVNDSTLEGTWCVREKGQVVFYHMHHSEKDPRGVMNVLGVEVPKNGSKMTQAPMELITARIAGMNVLSFRNTGPKENKTFGFMRYEIDWRGRLKLWMADESTFADAVSTGKLRGKVKKNQFGSDVTLSDTSERIAAFVATQGGKGVFGDDPIVMEKVR
;
A
#
# COMPACT_ATOMS: atom_id res chain seq x y z
N MET A 1 17.97 12.49 20.71
CA MET A 1 17.25 11.80 19.62
C MET A 1 15.96 12.59 19.40
N ASN A 2 15.95 13.43 18.36
CA ASN A 2 14.99 14.53 18.22
C ASN A 2 13.57 14.04 17.96
N THR A 3 12.64 14.57 18.75
CA THR A 3 11.17 14.38 18.68
C THR A 3 10.58 14.75 17.29
N PHE A 4 11.32 15.50 16.47
CA PHE A 4 10.94 15.91 15.12
C PHE A 4 10.91 14.80 14.06
N THR A 5 11.58 13.69 14.28
CA THR A 5 11.59 12.56 13.33
C THR A 5 10.34 11.68 13.44
N ARG A 6 9.54 11.85 14.49
CA ARG A 6 8.35 11.02 14.76
C ARG A 6 7.07 11.51 14.07
N VAL A 7 7.00 12.77 13.64
CA VAL A 7 5.78 13.36 13.06
C VAL A 7 5.69 13.14 11.56
N LEU A 8 6.82 13.00 10.84
CA LEU A 8 6.85 12.62 9.40
C LEU A 8 6.25 11.23 9.13
N PHE A 9 6.12 10.46 10.18
CA PHE A 9 5.63 9.09 10.17
C PHE A 9 4.13 8.96 10.38
N ALA A 10 3.38 10.00 10.73
CA ALA A 10 2.00 9.77 11.16
C ALA A 10 1.03 9.52 9.99
N ALA A 11 1.20 10.12 8.82
CA ALA A 11 0.37 9.78 7.66
C ALA A 11 0.97 8.63 6.84
N ALA A 12 2.31 8.58 6.76
CA ALA A 12 3.01 7.35 6.38
C ALA A 12 2.96 6.31 7.52
N ALA A 13 2.80 6.66 8.79
CA ALA A 13 2.73 5.76 9.94
C ALA A 13 1.37 5.10 10.13
N MET A 14 0.32 5.57 9.49
CA MET A 14 -0.83 4.68 9.27
C MET A 14 -0.49 3.53 8.31
N LEU A 15 0.46 3.76 7.40
CA LEU A 15 1.06 2.71 6.57
C LEU A 15 2.25 2.02 7.26
N LEU A 16 2.88 2.62 8.28
CA LEU A 16 4.11 2.14 8.92
C LEU A 16 3.93 1.70 10.38
N GLY A 17 2.77 1.93 10.97
CA GLY A 17 2.42 1.43 12.31
C GLY A 17 1.68 0.10 12.29
N ALA A 18 1.14 -0.30 11.14
CA ALA A 18 0.67 -1.65 10.91
C ALA A 18 1.85 -2.46 10.36
N CYS A 19 2.18 -3.56 11.00
CA CYS A 19 3.05 -4.56 10.42
C CYS A 19 2.35 -5.08 9.15
N TYR A 20 2.91 -4.83 7.98
CA TYR A 20 2.43 -5.38 6.71
C TYR A 20 3.57 -6.13 6.03
N PRO A 21 3.26 -7.15 5.22
CA PRO A 21 4.29 -7.88 4.51
C PRO A 21 4.94 -6.99 3.45
N GLU A 22 6.26 -6.97 3.46
CA GLU A 22 7.06 -6.32 2.43
C GLU A 22 7.55 -7.34 1.40
N SER A 23 7.72 -6.92 0.15
CA SER A 23 8.24 -7.76 -0.93
C SER A 23 9.24 -7.03 -1.80
N LYS A 24 10.25 -7.75 -2.31
CA LYS A 24 11.14 -7.23 -3.33
C LYS A 24 10.46 -7.05 -4.69
N ASN A 25 9.36 -7.76 -4.92
CA ASN A 25 8.61 -7.76 -6.16
C ASN A 25 7.19 -7.24 -5.94
N PRO A 26 6.54 -6.63 -6.95
CA PRO A 26 5.12 -6.29 -6.89
C PRO A 26 4.24 -7.53 -6.62
N ILE A 27 3.02 -7.30 -6.11
CA ILE A 27 2.04 -8.37 -5.80
C ILE A 27 1.63 -9.19 -7.03
N ALA A 28 1.73 -8.60 -8.23
CA ALA A 28 1.36 -9.23 -9.49
C ALA A 28 2.41 -8.96 -10.57
N PRO A 29 2.57 -9.88 -11.55
CA PRO A 29 3.42 -9.64 -12.71
C PRO A 29 2.83 -8.56 -13.61
N SER A 30 3.69 -7.92 -14.41
CA SER A 30 3.29 -6.80 -15.29
C SER A 30 2.20 -7.15 -16.30
N SER A 31 2.05 -8.42 -16.66
CA SER A 31 0.96 -8.92 -17.52
C SER A 31 -0.43 -8.77 -16.90
N MET A 32 -0.52 -8.69 -15.58
CA MET A 32 -1.77 -8.48 -14.83
C MET A 32 -2.03 -7.01 -14.51
N ASN A 33 -1.09 -6.11 -14.82
CA ASN A 33 -1.25 -4.69 -14.54
C ASN A 33 -2.40 -4.08 -15.35
N VAL A 34 -3.11 -3.13 -14.73
CA VAL A 34 -4.23 -2.41 -15.34
C VAL A 34 -4.09 -0.91 -15.08
N ASN A 35 -4.37 -0.08 -16.09
CA ASN A 35 -4.54 1.35 -15.85
C ASN A 35 -5.97 1.56 -15.32
N ASP A 36 -6.07 1.99 -14.07
CA ASP A 36 -7.37 2.30 -13.46
C ASP A 36 -7.51 3.81 -13.28
N SER A 37 -8.09 4.46 -14.28
CA SER A 37 -8.31 5.91 -14.28
C SER A 37 -9.27 6.37 -13.17
N THR A 38 -10.02 5.47 -12.54
CA THR A 38 -10.90 5.84 -11.43
C THR A 38 -10.13 6.30 -10.20
N LEU A 39 -8.87 5.85 -10.06
CA LEU A 39 -7.96 6.29 -9.00
C LEU A 39 -7.36 7.67 -9.24
N GLU A 40 -7.38 8.17 -10.47
CA GLU A 40 -6.78 9.47 -10.79
C GLU A 40 -7.47 10.63 -10.08
N GLY A 41 -6.66 11.63 -9.70
CA GLY A 41 -7.11 12.83 -9.02
C GLY A 41 -6.56 12.96 -7.61
N THR A 42 -7.23 13.78 -6.80
CA THR A 42 -6.81 14.04 -5.41
C THR A 42 -7.76 13.35 -4.44
N TRP A 43 -7.21 12.59 -3.55
CA TRP A 43 -7.92 11.87 -2.49
C TRP A 43 -7.51 12.42 -1.14
N CYS A 44 -8.44 12.45 -0.19
CA CYS A 44 -8.23 12.98 1.15
C CYS A 44 -8.59 11.94 2.21
N VAL A 45 -7.69 11.75 3.15
CA VAL A 45 -7.92 11.01 4.39
C VAL A 45 -7.96 11.99 5.56
N ARG A 46 -8.92 11.81 6.46
CA ARG A 46 -9.05 12.59 7.69
C ARG A 46 -9.04 11.64 8.88
N GLU A 47 -8.00 11.68 9.68
CA GLU A 47 -7.90 10.83 10.86
C GLU A 47 -7.27 11.57 12.02
N LYS A 48 -7.86 11.40 13.24
CA LYS A 48 -7.37 11.99 14.50
C LYS A 48 -6.99 13.46 14.36
N GLY A 49 -7.68 14.15 13.42
CA GLY A 49 -7.49 15.57 13.12
C GLY A 49 -6.28 15.94 12.29
N GLN A 50 -5.64 15.00 11.70
CA GLN A 50 -4.71 15.19 10.60
C GLN A 50 -5.45 15.04 9.28
N VAL A 51 -4.99 15.76 8.27
CA VAL A 51 -5.51 15.68 6.90
C VAL A 51 -4.34 15.35 5.99
N VAL A 52 -4.50 14.29 5.20
CA VAL A 52 -3.52 13.92 4.19
C VAL A 52 -4.19 13.88 2.84
N PHE A 53 -3.58 14.55 1.88
CA PHE A 53 -3.98 14.51 0.49
C PHE A 53 -3.04 13.61 -0.28
N TYR A 54 -3.60 12.78 -1.19
CA TYR A 54 -2.86 11.96 -2.14
C TYR A 54 -3.27 12.36 -3.54
N HIS A 55 -2.35 12.94 -4.29
CA HIS A 55 -2.56 13.23 -5.70
C HIS A 55 -2.00 12.07 -6.53
N MET A 56 -2.87 11.42 -7.30
CA MET A 56 -2.56 10.22 -8.07
C MET A 56 -2.76 10.48 -9.56
N HIS A 57 -1.80 10.09 -10.38
CA HIS A 57 -1.93 10.18 -11.84
C HIS A 57 -1.10 9.12 -12.56
N HIS A 58 -1.60 8.67 -13.71
CA HIS A 58 -0.81 7.93 -14.69
C HIS A 58 -0.04 8.90 -15.58
N SER A 59 1.16 8.52 -15.98
CA SER A 59 1.88 9.18 -17.05
C SER A 59 1.86 8.25 -18.29
N GLU A 60 1.67 8.82 -19.47
CA GLU A 60 1.72 8.06 -20.73
C GLU A 60 3.09 7.40 -20.98
N LYS A 61 4.13 7.90 -20.32
CA LYS A 61 5.51 7.39 -20.41
C LYS A 61 5.77 6.23 -19.45
N ASP A 62 4.90 6.04 -18.45
CA ASP A 62 5.09 4.99 -17.46
C ASP A 62 4.57 3.64 -17.96
N PRO A 63 5.11 2.53 -17.47
CA PRO A 63 4.58 1.21 -17.78
C PRO A 63 3.11 1.09 -17.35
N ARG A 64 2.37 0.24 -18.05
CA ARG A 64 0.96 -0.03 -17.71
C ARG A 64 0.78 -0.35 -16.23
N GLY A 65 -0.21 0.28 -15.61
CA GLY A 65 -0.57 0.13 -14.21
C GLY A 65 0.27 0.94 -13.23
N VAL A 66 1.34 1.59 -13.68
CA VAL A 66 2.17 2.43 -12.82
C VAL A 66 1.53 3.81 -12.66
N MET A 67 1.38 4.24 -11.41
CA MET A 67 0.88 5.57 -11.04
C MET A 67 1.90 6.29 -10.17
N ASN A 68 2.09 7.56 -10.44
CA ASN A 68 2.83 8.47 -9.57
C ASN A 68 1.89 9.06 -8.53
N VAL A 69 2.30 9.08 -7.29
CA VAL A 69 1.53 9.60 -6.18
C VAL A 69 2.35 10.59 -5.36
N LEU A 70 1.75 11.72 -5.07
CA LEU A 70 2.29 12.68 -4.11
C LEU A 70 1.38 12.75 -2.89
N GLY A 71 1.86 12.23 -1.76
CA GLY A 71 1.23 12.41 -0.46
C GLY A 71 1.64 13.78 0.14
N VAL A 72 0.67 14.53 0.63
CA VAL A 72 0.89 15.82 1.32
C VAL A 72 0.15 15.80 2.64
N GLU A 73 0.88 15.82 3.74
CA GLU A 73 0.33 15.95 5.07
C GLU A 73 0.23 17.43 5.48
N VAL A 74 -0.96 17.83 5.91
CA VAL A 74 -1.23 19.17 6.45
C VAL A 74 -1.40 19.06 7.97
N PRO A 75 -0.42 19.52 8.76
CA PRO A 75 -0.48 19.42 10.20
C PRO A 75 -1.45 20.46 10.80
N LYS A 76 -2.16 20.09 11.86
CA LYS A 76 -3.14 20.96 12.55
C LYS A 76 -2.57 22.26 13.13
N ASN A 77 -1.30 22.25 13.53
CA ASN A 77 -0.67 23.32 14.30
C ASN A 77 0.11 24.34 13.43
N GLY A 78 -0.10 24.32 12.10
CA GLY A 78 0.62 25.22 11.19
C GLY A 78 2.11 24.92 11.04
N SER A 79 2.59 23.75 11.51
CA SER A 79 3.95 23.31 11.26
C SER A 79 4.16 23.01 9.76
N LYS A 80 5.42 22.76 9.37
CA LYS A 80 5.78 22.55 7.98
C LYS A 80 5.04 21.35 7.38
N MET A 81 4.39 21.54 6.22
CA MET A 81 3.84 20.45 5.42
C MET A 81 4.92 19.46 5.02
N THR A 82 4.58 18.19 5.02
CA THR A 82 5.49 17.12 4.58
C THR A 82 4.98 16.50 3.29
N GLN A 83 5.91 16.11 2.44
CA GLN A 83 5.63 15.48 1.14
C GLN A 83 6.24 14.09 1.10
N ALA A 84 5.51 13.15 0.57
CA ALA A 84 5.93 11.76 0.37
C ALA A 84 5.63 11.32 -1.06
N PRO A 85 6.62 11.35 -1.97
CA PRO A 85 6.44 10.78 -3.30
C PRO A 85 6.41 9.26 -3.20
N MET A 86 5.46 8.66 -3.91
CA MET A 86 5.22 7.21 -3.91
C MET A 86 4.95 6.74 -5.34
N GLU A 87 5.19 5.46 -5.55
CA GLU A 87 4.78 4.73 -6.75
C GLU A 87 3.71 3.71 -6.35
N LEU A 88 2.64 3.63 -7.11
CA LEU A 88 1.66 2.54 -7.05
C LEU A 88 1.73 1.73 -8.34
N ILE A 89 1.53 0.42 -8.24
CA ILE A 89 1.35 -0.48 -9.38
C ILE A 89 0.03 -1.19 -9.20
N THR A 90 -0.94 -0.88 -10.05
CA THR A 90 -2.29 -1.44 -10.00
C THR A 90 -2.40 -2.69 -10.87
N ALA A 91 -3.06 -3.71 -10.35
CA ALA A 91 -3.25 -4.99 -11.03
C ALA A 91 -4.62 -5.61 -10.67
N ARG A 92 -4.99 -6.68 -11.39
CA ARG A 92 -6.18 -7.46 -11.08
C ARG A 92 -5.83 -8.92 -10.87
N ILE A 93 -6.14 -9.47 -9.69
CA ILE A 93 -5.91 -10.87 -9.32
C ILE A 93 -7.26 -11.51 -8.97
N ALA A 94 -7.66 -12.54 -9.70
CA ALA A 94 -8.91 -13.29 -9.47
C ALA A 94 -10.15 -12.37 -9.30
N GLY A 95 -10.24 -11.31 -10.11
CA GLY A 95 -11.33 -10.33 -10.06
C GLY A 95 -11.18 -9.23 -9.01
N MET A 96 -10.20 -9.32 -8.11
CA MET A 96 -9.91 -8.29 -7.11
C MET A 96 -8.99 -7.22 -7.69
N ASN A 97 -9.27 -5.96 -7.40
CA ASN A 97 -8.35 -4.88 -7.66
C ASN A 97 -7.32 -4.83 -6.53
N VAL A 98 -6.06 -4.92 -6.88
CA VAL A 98 -4.93 -4.88 -5.93
C VAL A 98 -3.91 -3.84 -6.38
N LEU A 99 -3.13 -3.36 -5.46
CA LEU A 99 -2.00 -2.47 -5.74
C LEU A 99 -0.78 -2.85 -4.92
N SER A 100 0.39 -2.62 -5.51
CA SER A 100 1.66 -2.56 -4.80
C SER A 100 2.03 -1.10 -4.62
N PHE A 101 2.60 -0.74 -3.47
CA PHE A 101 3.05 0.63 -3.22
C PHE A 101 4.46 0.65 -2.67
N ARG A 102 5.22 1.68 -3.01
CA ARG A 102 6.52 1.97 -2.39
C ARG A 102 6.78 3.48 -2.33
N ASN A 103 7.60 3.89 -1.37
CA ASN A 103 8.08 5.26 -1.28
C ASN A 103 9.25 5.45 -2.26
N THR A 104 9.22 6.52 -3.06
CA THR A 104 10.26 6.88 -4.03
C THR A 104 11.05 8.15 -3.62
N GLY A 105 10.83 8.64 -2.39
CA GLY A 105 11.52 9.80 -1.84
C GLY A 105 12.98 9.52 -1.43
N PRO A 106 13.67 10.49 -0.81
CA PRO A 106 15.08 10.39 -0.41
C PRO A 106 15.40 9.23 0.55
N LYS A 107 14.39 8.68 1.20
CA LYS A 107 14.46 7.44 1.99
C LYS A 107 13.73 6.32 1.24
N GLU A 108 14.12 6.11 0.00
CA GLU A 108 13.53 5.14 -0.90
C GLU A 108 13.36 3.76 -0.26
N ASN A 109 12.15 3.25 -0.27
CA ASN A 109 11.87 1.88 0.13
C ASN A 109 12.10 0.97 -1.10
N LYS A 110 13.05 0.05 -0.99
CA LYS A 110 13.35 -0.92 -2.06
C LYS A 110 12.32 -2.06 -2.13
N THR A 111 11.36 -2.06 -1.21
CA THR A 111 10.34 -3.09 -1.06
C THR A 111 8.95 -2.50 -1.32
N PHE A 112 8.04 -3.37 -1.77
CA PHE A 112 6.65 -3.06 -1.98
C PHE A 112 5.81 -3.55 -0.80
N GLY A 113 4.87 -2.73 -0.33
CA GLY A 113 3.72 -3.17 0.42
C GLY A 113 2.54 -3.45 -0.52
N PHE A 114 1.49 -4.09 -0.01
CA PHE A 114 0.35 -4.53 -0.81
C PHE A 114 -0.96 -4.07 -0.19
N MET A 115 -1.92 -3.73 -1.07
CA MET A 115 -3.29 -3.41 -0.69
C MET A 115 -4.28 -4.00 -1.69
N ARG A 116 -5.48 -4.31 -1.20
CA ARG A 116 -6.69 -4.40 -2.04
C ARG A 116 -7.35 -3.04 -2.05
N TYR A 117 -8.03 -2.69 -3.15
CA TYR A 117 -8.80 -1.45 -3.22
C TYR A 117 -10.15 -1.65 -3.90
N GLU A 118 -11.05 -0.74 -3.57
CA GLU A 118 -12.40 -0.67 -4.13
C GLU A 118 -12.89 0.79 -4.09
N ILE A 119 -13.60 1.22 -5.12
CA ILE A 119 -14.36 2.46 -5.06
C ILE A 119 -15.81 2.10 -4.79
N ASP A 120 -16.34 2.55 -3.66
CA ASP A 120 -17.71 2.24 -3.26
C ASP A 120 -18.73 3.07 -4.07
N TRP A 121 -20.03 2.76 -3.89
CA TRP A 121 -21.13 3.42 -4.59
C TRP A 121 -21.25 4.93 -4.29
N ARG A 122 -20.60 5.42 -3.24
CA ARG A 122 -20.49 6.86 -2.92
C ARG A 122 -19.26 7.52 -3.55
N GLY A 123 -18.47 6.79 -4.31
CA GLY A 123 -17.23 7.27 -4.92
C GLY A 123 -16.06 7.41 -3.92
N ARG A 124 -16.11 6.73 -2.77
CA ARG A 124 -15.02 6.70 -1.81
C ARG A 124 -14.06 5.57 -2.13
N LEU A 125 -12.77 5.84 -2.07
CA LEU A 125 -11.73 4.82 -2.20
C LEU A 125 -11.53 4.13 -0.84
N LYS A 126 -11.66 2.82 -0.83
CA LYS A 126 -11.36 1.94 0.30
C LYS A 126 -10.11 1.14 0.02
N LEU A 127 -9.18 1.13 0.95
CA LEU A 127 -7.89 0.44 0.86
C LEU A 127 -7.75 -0.52 2.06
N TRP A 128 -7.52 -1.79 1.78
CA TRP A 128 -7.25 -2.81 2.81
C TRP A 128 -5.79 -3.24 2.71
N MET A 129 -5.03 -3.06 3.78
CA MET A 129 -3.65 -3.52 3.87
C MET A 129 -3.58 -5.05 3.80
N ALA A 130 -2.50 -5.56 3.21
CA ALA A 130 -2.21 -7.00 3.29
C ALA A 130 -2.03 -7.43 4.76
N ASP A 131 -2.63 -8.56 5.12
CA ASP A 131 -2.57 -9.12 6.47
C ASP A 131 -1.22 -9.80 6.72
N GLU A 132 -0.46 -9.29 7.67
CA GLU A 132 0.86 -9.79 8.01
C GLU A 132 0.84 -11.25 8.45
N SER A 133 -0.15 -11.64 9.26
CA SER A 133 -0.20 -12.99 9.84
C SER A 133 -0.39 -14.06 8.76
N THR A 134 -1.23 -13.79 7.79
CA THR A 134 -1.49 -14.66 6.63
C THR A 134 -0.23 -14.87 5.79
N PHE A 135 0.55 -13.80 5.56
CA PHE A 135 1.81 -13.92 4.83
C PHE A 135 2.92 -14.56 5.68
N ALA A 136 2.95 -14.32 7.00
CA ALA A 136 3.87 -15.01 7.90
C ALA A 136 3.63 -16.52 7.91
N ASP A 137 2.39 -16.94 7.96
CA ASP A 137 1.99 -18.35 7.88
C ASP A 137 2.34 -18.97 6.53
N ALA A 138 2.12 -18.24 5.43
CA ALA A 138 2.50 -18.70 4.10
C ALA A 138 4.01 -18.93 3.96
N VAL A 139 4.83 -18.07 4.55
CA VAL A 139 6.29 -18.24 4.58
C VAL A 139 6.67 -19.41 5.50
N SER A 140 6.09 -19.49 6.69
CA SER A 140 6.40 -20.52 7.68
C SER A 140 6.03 -21.93 7.19
N THR A 141 4.97 -22.04 6.39
CA THR A 141 4.50 -23.30 5.78
C THR A 141 5.14 -23.60 4.41
N GLY A 142 6.05 -22.76 3.92
CA GLY A 142 6.74 -22.92 2.64
C GLY A 142 5.89 -22.67 1.39
N LYS A 143 4.68 -22.11 1.55
CA LYS A 143 3.81 -21.71 0.42
C LYS A 143 4.42 -20.53 -0.35
N LEU A 144 5.07 -19.60 0.38
CA LEU A 144 5.82 -18.49 -0.17
C LEU A 144 7.26 -18.51 0.36
N ARG A 145 8.18 -17.98 -0.45
CA ARG A 145 9.57 -17.74 -0.01
C ARG A 145 9.68 -16.39 0.65
N GLY A 146 10.38 -16.34 1.78
CA GLY A 146 10.56 -15.11 2.51
C GLY A 146 11.27 -15.32 3.82
N LYS A 147 11.26 -14.28 4.64
CA LYS A 147 11.77 -14.29 6.02
C LYS A 147 10.70 -13.74 6.94
N VAL A 148 10.53 -14.37 8.09
CA VAL A 148 9.69 -13.89 9.18
C VAL A 148 10.60 -13.63 10.39
N LYS A 149 10.58 -12.41 10.89
CA LYS A 149 11.30 -12.02 12.09
C LYS A 149 10.29 -11.56 13.13
N LYS A 150 10.12 -12.34 14.20
CA LYS A 150 9.25 -11.97 15.32
C LYS A 150 9.83 -10.77 16.07
N ASN A 151 8.98 -9.83 16.43
CA ASN A 151 9.27 -8.69 17.29
C ASN A 151 8.21 -8.57 18.40
N GLN A 152 8.34 -7.60 19.28
CA GLN A 152 7.42 -7.43 20.41
C GLN A 152 6.00 -6.94 20.00
N PHE A 153 5.80 -6.53 18.74
CA PHE A 153 4.53 -6.00 18.23
C PHE A 153 3.89 -6.86 17.15
N GLY A 154 4.56 -7.99 16.76
CA GLY A 154 4.09 -8.87 15.67
C GLY A 154 5.25 -9.55 14.97
N SER A 155 5.23 -9.57 13.67
CA SER A 155 6.27 -10.16 12.83
C SER A 155 6.63 -9.23 11.68
N ASP A 156 7.90 -9.05 11.39
CA ASP A 156 8.34 -8.43 10.15
C ASP A 156 8.42 -9.51 9.07
N VAL A 157 7.59 -9.41 8.05
CA VAL A 157 7.55 -10.37 6.93
C VAL A 157 8.17 -9.74 5.70
N THR A 158 9.19 -10.39 5.16
CA THR A 158 9.82 -9.96 3.89
C THR A 158 9.77 -11.10 2.89
N LEU A 159 8.99 -10.92 1.83
CA LEU A 159 8.85 -11.88 0.75
C LEU A 159 10.01 -11.75 -0.25
N SER A 160 10.44 -12.89 -0.76
CA SER A 160 11.47 -12.99 -1.82
C SER A 160 11.00 -13.78 -3.04
N ASP A 161 9.73 -14.15 -3.07
CA ASP A 161 9.13 -14.84 -4.20
C ASP A 161 8.91 -13.93 -5.41
N THR A 162 8.69 -14.54 -6.59
CA THR A 162 8.32 -13.81 -7.80
C THR A 162 6.88 -13.29 -7.70
N SER A 163 6.56 -12.26 -8.49
CA SER A 163 5.21 -11.70 -8.56
C SER A 163 4.17 -12.75 -8.96
N GLU A 164 4.51 -13.70 -9.84
CA GLU A 164 3.61 -14.78 -10.27
C GLU A 164 3.22 -15.68 -9.09
N ARG A 165 4.19 -16.05 -8.24
CA ARG A 165 3.92 -16.90 -7.08
C ARG A 165 3.11 -16.18 -6.01
N ILE A 166 3.40 -14.89 -5.78
CA ILE A 166 2.63 -14.05 -4.86
C ILE A 166 1.19 -13.92 -5.36
N ALA A 167 1.00 -13.60 -6.66
CA ALA A 167 -0.32 -13.49 -7.27
C ALA A 167 -1.11 -14.80 -7.21
N ALA A 168 -0.46 -15.94 -7.48
CA ALA A 168 -1.09 -17.27 -7.38
C ALA A 168 -1.53 -17.57 -5.94
N PHE A 169 -0.71 -17.25 -4.94
CA PHE A 169 -1.08 -17.39 -3.53
C PHE A 169 -2.31 -16.54 -3.19
N VAL A 170 -2.31 -15.25 -3.55
CA VAL A 170 -3.44 -14.34 -3.32
C VAL A 170 -4.72 -14.85 -4.00
N ALA A 171 -4.61 -15.35 -5.24
CA ALA A 171 -5.73 -15.92 -5.99
C ALA A 171 -6.35 -17.14 -5.29
N THR A 172 -5.52 -18.05 -4.77
CA THR A 172 -5.99 -19.28 -4.09
C THR A 172 -6.74 -18.99 -2.80
N GLN A 173 -6.44 -17.90 -2.11
CA GLN A 173 -7.14 -17.48 -0.89
C GLN A 173 -8.49 -16.80 -1.17
N GLY A 174 -8.81 -16.49 -2.43
CA GLY A 174 -10.04 -15.79 -2.81
C GLY A 174 -10.17 -14.40 -2.17
N GLY A 175 -9.06 -13.81 -1.74
CA GLY A 175 -8.99 -12.51 -1.05
C GLY A 175 -9.40 -12.55 0.43
N LYS A 176 -9.99 -13.63 0.93
CA LYS A 176 -10.36 -13.74 2.34
C LYS A 176 -9.10 -13.99 3.19
N GLY A 177 -8.93 -13.16 4.23
CA GLY A 177 -7.80 -13.24 5.15
C GLY A 177 -6.45 -12.80 4.59
N VAL A 178 -6.35 -12.51 3.28
CA VAL A 178 -5.10 -11.97 2.69
C VAL A 178 -4.96 -10.47 2.96
N PHE A 179 -6.09 -9.80 3.07
CA PHE A 179 -6.17 -8.37 3.39
C PHE A 179 -6.99 -8.21 4.67
N GLY A 180 -6.60 -7.25 5.51
CA GLY A 180 -7.30 -6.96 6.76
C GLY A 180 -8.77 -6.60 6.57
N ASP A 181 -9.52 -6.56 7.66
CA ASP A 181 -10.97 -6.31 7.63
C ASP A 181 -11.30 -4.81 7.60
N ASP A 182 -10.48 -3.98 8.20
CA ASP A 182 -10.71 -2.55 8.34
C ASP A 182 -10.07 -1.74 7.23
N PRO A 183 -10.85 -1.08 6.33
CA PRO A 183 -10.29 -0.28 5.26
C PRO A 183 -9.91 1.13 5.72
N ILE A 184 -8.84 1.65 5.14
CA ILE A 184 -8.60 3.09 5.08
C ILE A 184 -9.60 3.66 4.07
N VAL A 185 -10.38 4.66 4.46
CA VAL A 185 -11.38 5.29 3.59
C VAL A 185 -10.92 6.69 3.19
N MET A 186 -10.86 6.94 1.89
CA MET A 186 -10.49 8.23 1.32
C MET A 186 -11.66 8.83 0.53
N GLU A 187 -11.80 10.14 0.59
CA GLU A 187 -12.79 10.91 -0.16
C GLU A 187 -12.12 11.62 -1.33
N LYS A 188 -12.75 11.60 -2.51
CA LYS A 188 -12.24 12.33 -3.67
C LYS A 188 -12.47 13.82 -3.47
N VAL A 189 -11.41 14.61 -3.61
CA VAL A 189 -11.51 16.08 -3.59
C VAL A 189 -12.08 16.53 -4.94
N ARG A 190 -13.15 17.30 -4.91
CA ARG A 190 -13.82 17.88 -6.07
C ARG A 190 -13.32 19.27 -6.38
#